data_8ec856011bf23598ab48142cd54633a2
#
_entry.id   8ec856011bf23598ab48142cd54633a2
#
_cell.length_a   1.000
_cell.length_b   1.000
_cell.length_c   1.000
_cell.angle_alpha   90.00
_cell.angle_beta   90.00
_cell.angle_gamma   90.00
#
_symmetry.space_group_name_H-M   'P 1'
#
loop_
_entity.id
_entity.type
_entity.pdbx_description
1 polymer ?
#
loop_
_entity_poly.entity_id
_entity_poly.type
_entity_poly.pdbx_seq_one_letter_code
_entity_poly.pdbx_strand_id
1 'polypeptide(L)'
;MLDRNAPVFVAGHRGLVGSAIIRRLEADGFTDLRTAGREALDLRDQSAVNSWFDAQRPTYVFLVAGTVGGIHANTSRPAEFLYDNLMIHATVVEAAHRVGVEKLLYLGSSCIYPRLAEQPITEEALLSGALEPTNEGYALAKIAGIKLCETYRHQYGDDFISAMPTNLYGPGDNFDMEGGHVLPALMRRFHEAKEAGDTAVGVWGTGNARREFLHVDDLADACLFLMDGYTGP
;
A
#
# COMPACT_ATOMS: atom_id res chain seq x y z
N MET A 1 -8.70 20.67 -7.47
CA MET A 1 -8.94 20.44 -6.01
C MET A 1 -10.06 19.42 -5.87
N LEU A 2 -9.88 18.44 -5.01
CA LEU A 2 -10.88 17.41 -4.72
C LEU A 2 -12.13 18.04 -4.06
N ASP A 3 -13.31 17.53 -4.40
CA ASP A 3 -14.55 17.90 -3.68
C ASP A 3 -14.59 17.18 -2.32
N ARG A 4 -14.60 17.95 -1.25
CA ARG A 4 -14.58 17.44 0.13
C ARG A 4 -15.91 16.79 0.56
N ASN A 5 -16.98 17.01 -0.19
CA ASN A 5 -18.28 16.39 0.05
C ASN A 5 -18.52 15.14 -0.81
N ALA A 6 -17.61 14.86 -1.74
CA ALA A 6 -17.70 13.67 -2.58
C ALA A 6 -17.36 12.39 -1.80
N PRO A 7 -18.01 11.25 -2.13
CA PRO A 7 -17.72 9.98 -1.49
C PRO A 7 -16.31 9.49 -1.80
N VAL A 8 -15.52 9.23 -0.75
CA VAL A 8 -14.14 8.74 -0.82
C VAL A 8 -14.07 7.33 -0.25
N PHE A 9 -13.63 6.37 -1.04
CA PHE A 9 -13.36 5.01 -0.55
C PHE A 9 -11.89 4.83 -0.19
N VAL A 10 -11.63 4.43 1.06
CA VAL A 10 -10.30 4.03 1.52
C VAL A 10 -10.26 2.52 1.72
N ALA A 11 -9.83 1.81 0.68
CA ALA A 11 -9.62 0.35 0.71
C ALA A 11 -8.40 0.03 1.56
N GLY A 12 -8.60 -0.65 2.70
CA GLY A 12 -7.52 -0.93 3.67
C GLY A 12 -7.44 0.06 4.83
N HIS A 13 -8.53 0.75 5.15
CA HIS A 13 -8.62 1.80 6.17
C HIS A 13 -8.15 1.43 7.58
N ARG A 14 -8.11 0.13 7.93
CA ARG A 14 -7.63 -0.35 9.26
C ARG A 14 -6.12 -0.59 9.32
N GLY A 15 -5.43 -0.59 8.18
CA GLY A 15 -3.97 -0.75 8.13
C GLY A 15 -3.22 0.54 8.47
N LEU A 16 -1.89 0.44 8.61
CA LEU A 16 -0.99 1.55 8.90
C LEU A 16 -1.27 2.76 7.97
N VAL A 17 -1.21 2.57 6.66
CA VAL A 17 -1.42 3.65 5.69
C VAL A 17 -2.87 4.09 5.63
N GLY A 18 -3.81 3.14 5.55
CA GLY A 18 -5.23 3.49 5.41
C GLY A 18 -5.77 4.31 6.58
N SER A 19 -5.34 3.99 7.82
CA SER A 19 -5.72 4.77 9.00
C SER A 19 -5.12 6.19 9.00
N ALA A 20 -3.90 6.35 8.49
CA ALA A 20 -3.27 7.67 8.34
C ALA A 20 -3.99 8.51 7.27
N ILE A 21 -4.36 7.91 6.13
CA ILE A 21 -5.15 8.57 5.10
C ILE A 21 -6.51 9.02 5.65
N ILE A 22 -7.21 8.18 6.41
CA ILE A 22 -8.48 8.57 7.05
C ILE A 22 -8.28 9.79 7.95
N ARG A 23 -7.31 9.76 8.87
CA ARG A 23 -7.00 10.90 9.75
C ARG A 23 -6.72 12.18 8.95
N ARG A 24 -5.97 12.05 7.86
CA ARG A 24 -5.62 13.21 7.02
C ARG A 24 -6.82 13.77 6.26
N LEU A 25 -7.67 12.89 5.69
CA LEU A 25 -8.90 13.31 5.02
C LEU A 25 -9.87 14.00 5.99
N GLU A 26 -10.06 13.45 7.20
CA GLU A 26 -10.88 14.07 8.25
C GLU A 26 -10.35 15.46 8.64
N ALA A 27 -9.02 15.58 8.84
CA ALA A 27 -8.38 16.85 9.17
C ALA A 27 -8.52 17.89 8.05
N ASP A 28 -8.60 17.46 6.79
CA ASP A 28 -8.78 18.31 5.60
C ASP A 28 -10.27 18.61 5.29
N GLY A 29 -11.19 18.10 6.10
CA GLY A 29 -12.62 18.41 6.06
C GLY A 29 -13.43 17.55 5.08
N PHE A 30 -12.95 16.36 4.67
CA PHE A 30 -13.77 15.41 3.92
C PHE A 30 -14.88 14.83 4.81
N THR A 31 -16.12 14.82 4.31
CA THR A 31 -17.30 14.47 5.11
C THR A 31 -17.94 13.12 4.75
N ASP A 32 -17.68 12.57 3.57
CA ASP A 32 -18.23 11.27 3.11
C ASP A 32 -17.09 10.24 2.91
N LEU A 33 -16.57 9.72 4.02
CA LEU A 33 -15.54 8.69 4.03
C LEU A 33 -16.17 7.30 4.10
N ARG A 34 -15.98 6.50 3.05
CA ARG A 34 -16.52 5.15 2.92
C ARG A 34 -15.45 4.12 3.19
N THR A 35 -15.74 3.20 4.10
CA THR A 35 -14.82 2.14 4.51
C THR A 35 -15.57 0.82 4.64
N ALA A 36 -14.87 -0.28 4.36
CA ALA A 36 -15.40 -1.61 4.61
C ALA A 36 -14.29 -2.51 5.14
N GLY A 37 -14.54 -3.20 6.25
CA GLY A 37 -13.64 -4.23 6.76
C GLY A 37 -13.75 -5.51 5.93
N ARG A 38 -12.75 -6.39 6.02
CA ARG A 38 -12.70 -7.64 5.24
C ARG A 38 -13.92 -8.55 5.48
N GLU A 39 -14.48 -8.51 6.68
CA GLU A 39 -15.69 -9.25 7.06
C GLU A 39 -16.95 -8.77 6.33
N ALA A 40 -16.98 -7.50 5.95
CA ALA A 40 -18.09 -6.89 5.21
C ALA A 40 -17.85 -6.86 3.70
N LEU A 41 -16.58 -6.77 3.28
CA LEU A 41 -16.18 -6.72 1.88
C LEU A 41 -14.81 -7.40 1.71
N ASP A 42 -14.80 -8.64 1.26
CA ASP A 42 -13.56 -9.28 0.80
C ASP A 42 -13.22 -8.73 -0.60
N LEU A 43 -12.16 -7.93 -0.65
CA LEU A 43 -11.73 -7.29 -1.91
C LEU A 43 -11.22 -8.29 -2.97
N ARG A 44 -11.09 -9.58 -2.64
CA ARG A 44 -10.74 -10.64 -3.58
C ARG A 44 -11.97 -11.21 -4.31
N ASP A 45 -13.16 -10.95 -3.79
CA ASP A 45 -14.42 -11.37 -4.41
C ASP A 45 -14.92 -10.30 -5.37
N GLN A 46 -14.75 -10.53 -6.68
CA GLN A 46 -15.15 -9.60 -7.72
C GLN A 46 -16.64 -9.27 -7.68
N SER A 47 -17.51 -10.25 -7.37
CA SER A 47 -18.96 -10.04 -7.32
C SER A 47 -19.35 -9.13 -6.14
N ALA A 48 -18.76 -9.37 -4.98
CA ALA A 48 -18.96 -8.54 -3.79
C ALA A 48 -18.43 -7.11 -4.01
N VAL A 49 -17.24 -6.97 -4.59
CA VAL A 49 -16.63 -5.67 -4.91
C VAL A 49 -17.49 -4.91 -5.92
N ASN A 50 -17.94 -5.57 -6.99
CA ASN A 50 -18.81 -4.96 -7.98
C ASN A 50 -20.12 -4.45 -7.35
N SER A 51 -20.78 -5.29 -6.55
CA SER A 51 -22.05 -4.91 -5.88
C SER A 51 -21.85 -3.74 -4.91
N TRP A 52 -20.73 -3.72 -4.19
CA TRP A 52 -20.39 -2.65 -3.27
C TRP A 52 -20.14 -1.32 -4.02
N PHE A 53 -19.35 -1.34 -5.10
CA PHE A 53 -19.08 -0.15 -5.92
C PHE A 53 -20.35 0.38 -6.59
N ASP A 54 -21.26 -0.49 -7.07
CA ASP A 54 -22.55 -0.09 -7.62
C ASP A 54 -23.43 0.62 -6.58
N ALA A 55 -23.42 0.14 -5.35
CA ALA A 55 -24.22 0.71 -4.26
C ALA A 55 -23.59 2.00 -3.70
N GLN A 56 -22.25 2.03 -3.56
CA GLN A 56 -21.57 3.13 -2.89
C GLN A 56 -21.13 4.27 -3.83
N ARG A 57 -20.86 3.98 -5.11
CA ARG A 57 -20.47 4.98 -6.11
C ARG A 57 -19.38 5.95 -5.62
N PRO A 58 -18.22 5.49 -5.18
CA PRO A 58 -17.17 6.40 -4.74
C PRO A 58 -16.69 7.27 -5.90
N THR A 59 -16.47 8.56 -5.62
CA THR A 59 -15.85 9.50 -6.56
C THR A 59 -14.35 9.35 -6.56
N TYR A 60 -13.76 9.18 -5.36
CA TYR A 60 -12.32 9.01 -5.18
C TYR A 60 -12.01 7.70 -4.47
N VAL A 61 -10.91 7.05 -4.88
CA VAL A 61 -10.48 5.78 -4.30
C VAL A 61 -9.00 5.84 -3.89
N PHE A 62 -8.71 5.49 -2.64
CA PHE A 62 -7.37 5.17 -2.18
C PHE A 62 -7.25 3.65 -2.02
N LEU A 63 -6.55 3.00 -2.95
CA LEU A 63 -6.32 1.56 -2.92
C LEU A 63 -5.00 1.26 -2.21
N VAL A 64 -5.07 1.13 -0.89
CA VAL A 64 -3.93 0.84 -0.02
C VAL A 64 -4.05 -0.52 0.66
N ALA A 65 -5.12 -1.26 0.36
CA ALA A 65 -5.31 -2.63 0.82
C ALA A 65 -4.30 -3.58 0.21
N GLY A 66 -3.89 -4.56 0.99
CA GLY A 66 -3.02 -5.65 0.53
C GLY A 66 -2.67 -6.60 1.65
N THR A 67 -2.26 -7.81 1.28
CA THR A 67 -1.61 -8.76 2.18
C THR A 67 -0.14 -8.40 2.24
N VAL A 68 0.30 -7.87 3.39
CA VAL A 68 1.66 -7.35 3.59
C VAL A 68 2.33 -8.02 4.80
N GLY A 69 3.65 -8.02 4.82
CA GLY A 69 4.44 -8.59 5.92
C GLY A 69 5.93 -8.54 5.65
N GLY A 70 6.73 -8.85 6.69
CA GLY A 70 8.18 -8.93 6.60
C GLY A 70 8.69 -10.08 5.71
N ILE A 71 10.02 -10.23 5.62
CA ILE A 71 10.69 -11.25 4.80
C ILE A 71 10.20 -12.66 5.16
N HIS A 72 10.09 -12.97 6.45
CA HIS A 72 9.66 -14.30 6.91
C HIS A 72 8.24 -14.64 6.41
N ALA A 73 7.30 -13.71 6.52
CA ALA A 73 5.93 -13.90 6.03
C ALA A 73 5.87 -14.10 4.52
N ASN A 74 6.63 -13.31 3.75
CA ASN A 74 6.71 -13.43 2.29
C ASN A 74 7.31 -14.79 1.85
N THR A 75 8.38 -15.24 2.49
CA THR A 75 9.03 -16.51 2.15
C THR A 75 8.23 -17.74 2.57
N SER A 76 7.47 -17.65 3.65
CA SER A 76 6.65 -18.78 4.15
C SER A 76 5.30 -18.93 3.43
N ARG A 77 4.75 -17.86 2.85
CA ARG A 77 3.43 -17.84 2.20
C ARG A 77 3.44 -17.13 0.84
N PRO A 78 4.40 -17.42 -0.07
CA PRO A 78 4.56 -16.66 -1.31
C PRO A 78 3.33 -16.70 -2.23
N ALA A 79 2.61 -17.83 -2.28
CA ALA A 79 1.40 -17.96 -3.09
C ALA A 79 0.26 -17.06 -2.60
N GLU A 80 0.06 -16.95 -1.28
CA GLU A 80 -0.95 -16.06 -0.71
C GLU A 80 -0.63 -14.59 -1.00
N PHE A 81 0.64 -14.20 -0.82
CA PHE A 81 1.06 -12.82 -1.10
C PHE A 81 0.88 -12.44 -2.56
N LEU A 82 1.16 -13.35 -3.49
CA LEU A 82 0.93 -13.13 -4.91
C LEU A 82 -0.58 -13.10 -5.23
N TYR A 83 -1.31 -14.17 -4.89
CA TYR A 83 -2.71 -14.34 -5.26
C TYR A 83 -3.62 -13.27 -4.64
N ASP A 84 -3.54 -13.08 -3.33
CA ASP A 84 -4.41 -12.13 -2.63
C ASP A 84 -4.24 -10.71 -3.17
N ASN A 85 -2.99 -10.27 -3.36
CA ASN A 85 -2.73 -8.93 -3.87
C ASN A 85 -3.16 -8.78 -5.33
N LEU A 86 -2.91 -9.76 -6.19
CA LEU A 86 -3.40 -9.72 -7.58
C LEU A 86 -4.92 -9.56 -7.63
N MET A 87 -5.64 -10.38 -6.85
CA MET A 87 -7.11 -10.31 -6.80
C MET A 87 -7.60 -8.96 -6.29
N ILE A 88 -7.08 -8.47 -5.16
CA ILE A 88 -7.46 -7.17 -4.60
C ILE A 88 -7.27 -6.05 -5.63
N HIS A 89 -6.12 -6.02 -6.29
CA HIS A 89 -5.82 -4.95 -7.26
C HIS A 89 -6.72 -5.04 -8.49
N ALA A 90 -6.87 -6.22 -9.06
CA ALA A 90 -7.67 -6.42 -10.26
C ALA A 90 -9.15 -6.10 -10.03
N THR A 91 -9.73 -6.60 -8.94
CA THR A 91 -11.16 -6.41 -8.66
C THR A 91 -11.50 -4.95 -8.36
N VAL A 92 -10.65 -4.26 -7.59
CA VAL A 92 -10.92 -2.86 -7.20
C VAL A 92 -10.71 -1.91 -8.37
N VAL A 93 -9.63 -2.07 -9.15
CA VAL A 93 -9.36 -1.22 -10.32
C VAL A 93 -10.45 -1.38 -11.38
N GLU A 94 -10.84 -2.63 -11.70
CA GLU A 94 -11.93 -2.90 -12.64
C GLU A 94 -13.26 -2.32 -12.17
N ALA A 95 -13.61 -2.49 -10.89
CA ALA A 95 -14.84 -1.94 -10.35
C ALA A 95 -14.83 -0.41 -10.35
N ALA A 96 -13.69 0.22 -10.06
CA ALA A 96 -13.53 1.66 -10.11
C ALA A 96 -13.76 2.21 -11.52
N HIS A 97 -13.15 1.59 -12.54
CA HIS A 97 -13.39 1.93 -13.94
C HIS A 97 -14.88 1.78 -14.31
N ARG A 98 -15.46 0.63 -14.02
CA ARG A 98 -16.84 0.28 -14.38
C ARG A 98 -17.88 1.27 -13.83
N VAL A 99 -17.67 1.83 -12.63
CA VAL A 99 -18.60 2.81 -12.04
C VAL A 99 -18.22 4.25 -12.35
N GLY A 100 -17.10 4.50 -13.03
CA GLY A 100 -16.65 5.84 -13.40
C GLY A 100 -16.08 6.63 -12.22
N VAL A 101 -15.20 6.00 -11.43
CA VAL A 101 -14.41 6.71 -10.39
C VAL A 101 -13.61 7.82 -11.04
N GLU A 102 -13.70 9.05 -10.54
CA GLU A 102 -13.00 10.20 -11.13
C GLU A 102 -11.49 10.10 -10.95
N LYS A 103 -11.02 9.65 -9.77
CA LYS A 103 -9.60 9.46 -9.51
C LYS A 103 -9.32 8.34 -8.54
N LEU A 104 -8.32 7.53 -8.87
CA LEU A 104 -7.85 6.44 -8.01
C LEU A 104 -6.34 6.58 -7.78
N LEU A 105 -5.93 6.50 -6.51
CA LEU A 105 -4.53 6.33 -6.13
C LEU A 105 -4.29 4.89 -5.70
N TYR A 106 -3.43 4.20 -6.45
CA TYR A 106 -2.91 2.89 -6.12
C TYR A 106 -1.58 3.02 -5.36
N LEU A 107 -1.48 2.37 -4.21
CA LEU A 107 -0.23 2.36 -3.46
C LEU A 107 0.60 1.12 -3.84
N GLY A 108 1.68 1.35 -4.57
CA GLY A 108 2.72 0.39 -4.89
C GLY A 108 3.63 0.10 -3.70
N SER A 109 4.90 -0.18 -3.97
CA SER A 109 5.93 -0.42 -2.96
C SER A 109 7.31 -0.33 -3.61
N SER A 110 8.32 0.13 -2.90
CA SER A 110 9.71 0.18 -3.41
C SER A 110 10.33 -1.19 -3.69
N CYS A 111 9.73 -2.30 -3.21
CA CYS A 111 10.20 -3.66 -3.50
C CYS A 111 9.99 -4.11 -4.96
N ILE A 112 9.29 -3.30 -5.78
CA ILE A 112 9.09 -3.56 -7.21
C ILE A 112 10.34 -3.35 -8.07
N TYR A 113 11.32 -2.63 -7.52
CA TYR A 113 12.55 -2.34 -8.24
C TYR A 113 13.52 -3.52 -8.22
N PRO A 114 14.37 -3.66 -9.25
CA PRO A 114 15.37 -4.72 -9.29
C PRO A 114 16.26 -4.71 -8.07
N ARG A 115 16.61 -5.91 -7.58
CA ARG A 115 17.51 -6.08 -6.42
C ARG A 115 18.82 -5.32 -6.56
N LEU A 116 19.37 -5.25 -7.76
CA LEU A 116 20.67 -4.63 -8.07
C LEU A 116 20.49 -3.33 -8.88
N ALA A 117 19.36 -2.63 -8.72
CA ALA A 117 19.16 -1.34 -9.35
C ALA A 117 20.24 -0.34 -8.93
N GLU A 118 20.65 0.51 -9.86
CA GLU A 118 21.57 1.62 -9.59
C GLU A 118 20.95 2.59 -8.56
N GLN A 119 21.81 3.13 -7.69
CA GLN A 119 21.39 4.05 -6.62
C GLN A 119 21.82 5.50 -6.97
N PRO A 120 20.94 6.49 -6.79
CA PRO A 120 19.54 6.40 -6.33
C PRO A 120 18.64 5.74 -7.38
N ILE A 121 17.67 4.93 -6.92
CA ILE A 121 16.73 4.25 -7.80
C ILE A 121 15.76 5.27 -8.39
N THR A 122 15.58 5.23 -9.71
CA THR A 122 14.56 6.03 -10.42
C THR A 122 13.40 5.14 -10.89
N GLU A 123 12.27 5.75 -11.25
CA GLU A 123 11.06 5.02 -11.66
C GLU A 123 11.31 4.19 -12.93
N GLU A 124 12.22 4.61 -13.82
CA GLU A 124 12.59 3.91 -15.05
C GLU A 124 13.31 2.58 -14.78
N ALA A 125 13.79 2.35 -13.55
CA ALA A 125 14.37 1.08 -13.17
C ALA A 125 13.34 -0.05 -13.07
N LEU A 126 12.04 0.26 -13.08
CA LEU A 126 10.98 -0.74 -13.05
C LEU A 126 11.12 -1.74 -14.21
N LEU A 127 11.13 -3.04 -13.89
CA LEU A 127 11.27 -4.15 -14.86
C LEU A 127 12.61 -4.20 -15.61
N SER A 128 13.64 -3.48 -15.18
CA SER A 128 14.97 -3.49 -15.81
C SER A 128 15.87 -4.64 -15.34
N GLY A 129 15.46 -5.44 -14.37
CA GLY A 129 16.26 -6.55 -13.85
C GLY A 129 15.48 -7.48 -12.92
N ALA A 130 16.17 -8.48 -12.35
CA ALA A 130 15.59 -9.46 -11.44
C ALA A 130 15.20 -8.84 -10.10
N LEU A 131 14.04 -9.24 -9.59
CA LEU A 131 13.50 -8.82 -8.29
C LEU A 131 14.25 -9.50 -7.12
N GLU A 132 14.00 -9.03 -5.91
CA GLU A 132 14.47 -9.69 -4.69
C GLU A 132 13.72 -11.02 -4.48
N PRO A 133 14.38 -12.18 -4.49
CA PRO A 133 13.70 -13.48 -4.44
C PRO A 133 12.83 -13.70 -3.21
N THR A 134 13.17 -13.07 -2.08
CA THR A 134 12.46 -13.28 -0.81
C THR A 134 11.07 -12.66 -0.78
N ASN A 135 10.75 -11.75 -1.70
CA ASN A 135 9.44 -11.09 -1.80
C ASN A 135 8.94 -10.97 -3.26
N GLU A 136 9.48 -11.76 -4.17
CA GLU A 136 9.18 -11.69 -5.61
C GLU A 136 7.67 -11.78 -5.91
N GLY A 137 6.95 -12.69 -5.25
CA GLY A 137 5.50 -12.83 -5.45
C GLY A 137 4.72 -11.55 -5.10
N TYR A 138 5.05 -10.93 -3.98
CA TYR A 138 4.47 -9.64 -3.60
C TYR A 138 4.85 -8.53 -4.58
N ALA A 139 6.12 -8.45 -4.95
CA ALA A 139 6.60 -7.44 -5.90
C ALA A 139 5.91 -7.56 -7.27
N LEU A 140 5.76 -8.79 -7.80
CA LEU A 140 5.03 -9.05 -9.05
C LEU A 140 3.57 -8.59 -8.97
N ALA A 141 2.88 -8.87 -7.86
CA ALA A 141 1.51 -8.40 -7.68
C ALA A 141 1.43 -6.86 -7.66
N LYS A 142 2.39 -6.19 -7.00
CA LYS A 142 2.46 -4.73 -6.98
C LYS A 142 2.77 -4.14 -8.35
N ILE A 143 3.69 -4.73 -9.12
CA ILE A 143 3.97 -4.35 -10.51
C ILE A 143 2.71 -4.50 -11.36
N ALA A 144 1.99 -5.61 -11.23
CA ALA A 144 0.75 -5.83 -11.97
C ALA A 144 -0.29 -4.75 -11.67
N GLY A 145 -0.45 -4.33 -10.41
CA GLY A 145 -1.36 -3.26 -10.03
C GLY A 145 -0.99 -1.90 -10.64
N ILE A 146 0.31 -1.55 -10.66
CA ILE A 146 0.81 -0.34 -11.32
C ILE A 146 0.50 -0.38 -12.82
N LYS A 147 0.87 -1.49 -13.47
CA LYS A 147 0.61 -1.66 -14.92
C LYS A 147 -0.88 -1.68 -15.25
N LEU A 148 -1.71 -2.16 -14.35
CA LEU A 148 -3.16 -2.09 -14.50
C LEU A 148 -3.63 -0.63 -14.51
N CYS A 149 -3.23 0.19 -13.54
CA CYS A 149 -3.57 1.62 -13.53
C CYS A 149 -3.07 2.35 -14.79
N GLU A 150 -1.81 2.12 -15.20
CA GLU A 150 -1.25 2.69 -16.43
C GLU A 150 -2.05 2.30 -17.69
N THR A 151 -2.44 1.03 -17.80
CA THR A 151 -3.16 0.54 -18.98
C THR A 151 -4.59 1.05 -19.03
N TYR A 152 -5.29 1.16 -17.89
CA TYR A 152 -6.63 1.76 -17.83
C TYR A 152 -6.57 3.25 -18.18
N ARG A 153 -5.58 3.98 -17.66
CA ARG A 153 -5.34 5.36 -18.03
C ARG A 153 -5.09 5.52 -19.54
N HIS A 154 -4.25 4.67 -20.11
CA HIS A 154 -3.91 4.72 -21.55
C HIS A 154 -5.11 4.37 -22.44
N GLN A 155 -5.85 3.33 -22.09
CA GLN A 155 -6.93 2.79 -22.93
C GLN A 155 -8.23 3.58 -22.79
N TYR A 156 -8.59 3.98 -21.58
CA TYR A 156 -9.90 4.54 -21.26
C TYR A 156 -9.85 6.00 -20.82
N GLY A 157 -8.67 6.54 -20.51
CA GLY A 157 -8.51 7.91 -20.02
C GLY A 157 -8.81 8.06 -18.52
N ASP A 158 -8.89 6.95 -17.78
CA ASP A 158 -9.13 6.97 -16.34
C ASP A 158 -8.00 7.69 -15.60
N ASP A 159 -8.30 8.56 -14.63
CA ASP A 159 -7.28 9.23 -13.82
C ASP A 159 -6.83 8.33 -12.65
N PHE A 160 -6.23 7.19 -13.01
CA PHE A 160 -5.67 6.23 -12.07
C PHE A 160 -4.16 6.44 -11.99
N ILE A 161 -3.68 6.79 -10.81
CA ILE A 161 -2.27 7.08 -10.53
C ILE A 161 -1.68 6.07 -9.55
N SER A 162 -0.37 5.90 -9.59
CA SER A 162 0.36 5.00 -8.70
C SER A 162 1.46 5.74 -7.95
N ALA A 163 1.60 5.45 -6.65
CA ALA A 163 2.68 5.99 -5.82
C ALA A 163 3.48 4.85 -5.18
N MET A 164 4.81 4.95 -5.16
CA MET A 164 5.72 3.94 -4.64
C MET A 164 6.41 4.43 -3.37
N PRO A 165 5.85 4.14 -2.19
CA PRO A 165 6.46 4.56 -0.93
C PRO A 165 7.70 3.71 -0.61
N THR A 166 8.60 4.31 0.16
CA THR A 166 9.68 3.61 0.86
C THR A 166 9.16 2.83 2.07
N ASN A 167 10.03 2.39 2.99
CA ASN A 167 9.59 1.68 4.20
C ASN A 167 8.83 2.64 5.12
N LEU A 168 7.63 2.24 5.52
CA LEU A 168 6.74 3.06 6.32
C LEU A 168 6.82 2.69 7.80
N TYR A 169 6.56 3.67 8.65
CA TYR A 169 6.42 3.50 10.09
C TYR A 169 5.48 4.56 10.66
N GLY A 170 4.93 4.31 11.83
CA GLY A 170 4.11 5.30 12.53
C GLY A 170 3.00 4.69 13.39
N PRO A 171 2.04 5.51 13.82
CA PRO A 171 0.90 5.06 14.63
C PRO A 171 0.07 3.97 13.92
N GLY A 172 -0.20 2.89 14.63
CA GLY A 172 -0.95 1.75 14.09
C GLY A 172 -0.11 0.71 13.35
N ASP A 173 1.24 0.80 13.44
CA ASP A 173 2.13 -0.20 12.84
C ASP A 173 2.05 -1.55 13.55
N ASN A 174 2.51 -2.60 12.85
CA ASN A 174 2.53 -3.96 13.36
C ASN A 174 3.86 -4.25 14.10
N PHE A 175 3.79 -4.34 15.43
CA PHE A 175 4.94 -4.64 16.30
C PHE A 175 5.19 -6.14 16.50
N ASP A 176 4.63 -7.01 15.65
CA ASP A 176 4.92 -8.45 15.71
C ASP A 176 6.40 -8.72 15.37
N MET A 177 7.05 -9.55 16.21
CA MET A 177 8.51 -9.76 16.10
C MET A 177 8.91 -10.65 14.94
N GLU A 178 7.99 -11.46 14.41
CA GLU A 178 8.24 -12.40 13.32
C GLU A 178 7.65 -11.89 11.99
N GLY A 179 6.45 -11.34 12.03
CA GLY A 179 5.70 -10.88 10.86
C GLY A 179 5.78 -9.37 10.60
N GLY A 180 6.23 -8.57 11.56
CA GLY A 180 6.34 -7.12 11.46
C GLY A 180 7.53 -6.66 10.58
N HIS A 181 7.48 -5.38 10.20
CA HIS A 181 8.61 -4.74 9.51
C HIS A 181 9.76 -4.45 10.49
N VAL A 182 10.94 -4.20 9.93
CA VAL A 182 12.20 -4.11 10.70
C VAL A 182 12.16 -3.06 11.81
N LEU A 183 11.61 -1.86 11.57
CA LEU A 183 11.62 -0.78 12.55
C LEU A 183 10.73 -1.09 13.77
N PRO A 184 9.42 -1.40 13.62
CA PRO A 184 8.57 -1.73 14.77
C PRO A 184 9.01 -3.01 15.49
N ALA A 185 9.49 -4.03 14.78
CA ALA A 185 9.99 -5.25 15.40
C ALA A 185 11.25 -4.99 16.26
N LEU A 186 12.19 -4.15 15.78
CA LEU A 186 13.35 -3.74 16.56
C LEU A 186 12.96 -2.87 17.77
N MET A 187 12.05 -1.91 17.60
CA MET A 187 11.57 -1.09 18.71
C MET A 187 10.99 -1.95 19.83
N ARG A 188 10.14 -2.91 19.49
CA ARG A 188 9.58 -3.85 20.47
C ARG A 188 10.67 -4.68 21.15
N ARG A 189 11.59 -5.24 20.38
CA ARG A 189 12.70 -6.06 20.90
C ARG A 189 13.59 -5.28 21.87
N PHE A 190 13.94 -4.03 21.54
CA PHE A 190 14.72 -3.18 22.45
C PHE A 190 13.93 -2.81 23.70
N HIS A 191 12.64 -2.55 23.58
CA HIS A 191 11.79 -2.24 24.71
C HIS A 191 11.70 -3.45 25.67
N GLU A 192 11.39 -4.64 25.16
CA GLU A 192 11.28 -5.86 25.97
C GLU A 192 12.61 -6.21 26.67
N ALA A 193 13.74 -6.11 25.96
CA ALA A 193 15.05 -6.33 26.55
C ALA A 193 15.38 -5.33 27.69
N LYS A 194 15.02 -4.06 27.50
CA LYS A 194 15.17 -3.03 28.54
C LYS A 194 14.34 -3.37 29.79
N GLU A 195 13.09 -3.76 29.61
CA GLU A 195 12.20 -4.15 30.73
C GLU A 195 12.70 -5.43 31.44
N ALA A 196 13.29 -6.37 30.70
CA ALA A 196 13.89 -7.58 31.23
C ALA A 196 15.25 -7.35 31.93
N GLY A 197 15.87 -6.18 31.75
CA GLY A 197 17.20 -5.86 32.27
C GLY A 197 18.33 -6.52 31.48
N ASP A 198 18.09 -6.91 30.24
CA ASP A 198 19.09 -7.50 29.36
C ASP A 198 20.19 -6.49 29.02
N THR A 199 21.44 -6.96 29.02
CA THR A 199 22.61 -6.13 28.70
C THR A 199 22.94 -6.08 27.22
N ALA A 200 22.30 -6.94 26.39
CA ALA A 200 22.53 -7.01 24.95
C ALA A 200 21.26 -7.46 24.21
N VAL A 201 21.07 -6.97 22.99
CA VAL A 201 19.98 -7.35 22.09
C VAL A 201 20.55 -7.96 20.82
N GLY A 202 20.09 -9.15 20.44
CA GLY A 202 20.46 -9.78 19.17
C GLY A 202 19.78 -9.08 17.99
N VAL A 203 20.57 -8.65 17.00
CA VAL A 203 20.09 -8.09 15.74
C VAL A 203 20.52 -9.02 14.60
N TRP A 204 19.60 -9.32 13.68
CA TRP A 204 19.91 -10.20 12.56
C TRP A 204 20.78 -9.51 11.50
N GLY A 205 21.67 -10.28 10.88
CA GLY A 205 22.54 -9.81 9.82
C GLY A 205 23.81 -9.11 10.33
N THR A 206 24.46 -8.38 9.43
CA THR A 206 25.76 -7.71 9.69
C THR A 206 25.62 -6.29 10.26
N GLY A 207 24.40 -5.74 10.30
CA GLY A 207 24.18 -4.34 10.66
C GLY A 207 24.48 -3.33 9.54
N ASN A 208 24.93 -3.77 8.38
CA ASN A 208 25.33 -2.87 7.27
C ASN A 208 24.16 -2.45 6.35
N ALA A 209 23.00 -3.08 6.48
CA ALA A 209 21.85 -2.77 5.62
C ALA A 209 21.34 -1.36 5.88
N ARG A 210 21.20 -0.58 4.80
CA ARG A 210 20.60 0.76 4.84
C ARG A 210 19.19 0.70 4.25
N ARG A 211 18.28 1.50 4.81
CA ARG A 211 16.89 1.63 4.34
C ARG A 211 16.45 3.07 4.48
N GLU A 212 15.62 3.50 3.55
CA GLU A 212 14.87 4.74 3.69
C GLU A 212 13.60 4.48 4.49
N PHE A 213 13.20 5.44 5.30
CA PHE A 213 11.99 5.38 6.10
C PHE A 213 11.19 6.67 5.91
N LEU A 214 9.87 6.55 5.80
CA LEU A 214 8.94 7.65 5.72
C LEU A 214 7.86 7.48 6.80
N HIS A 215 7.57 8.56 7.54
CA HIS A 215 6.47 8.52 8.49
C HIS A 215 5.13 8.42 7.76
N VAL A 216 4.22 7.61 8.29
CA VAL A 216 2.96 7.32 7.61
C VAL A 216 2.05 8.53 7.43
N ASP A 217 2.13 9.51 8.33
CA ASP A 217 1.34 10.75 8.19
C ASP A 217 1.91 11.64 7.07
N ASP A 218 3.23 11.66 6.86
CA ASP A 218 3.85 12.35 5.71
C ASP A 218 3.47 11.67 4.39
N LEU A 219 3.38 10.33 4.39
CA LEU A 219 2.85 9.61 3.23
C LEU A 219 1.39 9.96 2.96
N ALA A 220 0.55 10.05 4.00
CA ALA A 220 -0.86 10.42 3.85
C ALA A 220 -1.01 11.82 3.26
N ASP A 221 -0.17 12.76 3.69
CA ASP A 221 -0.07 14.11 3.12
C ASP A 221 0.30 14.08 1.64
N ALA A 222 1.34 13.32 1.30
CA ALA A 222 1.79 13.15 -0.09
C ALA A 222 0.69 12.50 -0.97
N CYS A 223 -0.01 11.47 -0.47
CA CYS A 223 -1.11 10.84 -1.20
C CYS A 223 -2.24 11.84 -1.49
N LEU A 224 -2.63 12.66 -0.51
CA LEU A 224 -3.67 13.67 -0.70
C LEU A 224 -3.22 14.76 -1.68
N PHE A 225 -1.96 15.21 -1.58
CA PHE A 225 -1.37 16.16 -2.53
C PHE A 225 -1.39 15.63 -3.98
N LEU A 226 -1.02 14.36 -4.18
CA LEU A 226 -1.07 13.72 -5.50
C LEU A 226 -2.51 13.59 -6.02
N MET A 227 -3.44 13.23 -5.17
CA MET A 227 -4.86 13.14 -5.53
C MET A 227 -5.43 14.51 -5.89
N ASP A 228 -4.99 15.58 -5.25
CA ASP A 228 -5.50 16.93 -5.51
C ASP A 228 -4.91 17.57 -6.79
N GLY A 229 -3.65 17.34 -7.11
CA GLY A 229 -2.95 18.11 -8.13
C GLY A 229 -2.21 17.35 -9.21
N TYR A 230 -1.89 16.06 -9.02
CA TYR A 230 -1.12 15.30 -10.00
C TYR A 230 -2.01 14.76 -11.12
N THR A 231 -1.68 15.08 -12.36
CA THR A 231 -2.38 14.65 -13.57
C THR A 231 -1.46 13.95 -14.58
N GLY A 232 -0.22 13.68 -14.18
CA GLY A 232 0.77 12.99 -15.02
C GLY A 232 0.46 11.51 -15.25
N PRO A 233 1.22 10.85 -16.15
CA PRO A 233 1.10 9.40 -16.41
C PRO A 233 1.50 8.57 -15.18
#